data_9f1df6cce84707e43300a4e813cb2b09
#
_entry.id   9f1df6cce84707e43300a4e813cb2b09
#
_cell.length_a   1.000
_cell.length_b   1.000
_cell.length_c   1.000
_cell.angle_alpha   90.00
_cell.angle_beta   90.00
_cell.angle_gamma   90.00
#
_symmetry.space_group_name_H-M   'P 1'
#
loop_
_entity.id
_entity.type
_entity.pdbx_description
1 polymer ?
#
loop_
_entity_poly.entity_id
_entity_poly.type
_entity_poly.pdbx_seq_one_letter_code
_entity_poly.pdbx_strand_id
1 'polypeptide(L)'
;ATKTNTSIMETPFSVQVLPRQILQDQQAIRLDSVLQNVSGVTHMPTNQGGSDGFVIRGFNSDTTYRNGVFMPNSLGGGTVKREMANIEEIQVLKGPGSILFGRADPGGIINTVTKQPLATPYYSLQQQAGSFDFYRTTVDATGPLTKDDRLLYRLNLSYENSGSFRDLV
;
A
#
# COMPACT_ATOMS: atom_id res chain seq x y z
N ALA A 1 2.69 9.85 7.97
CA ALA A 1 3.95 10.03 7.22
C ALA A 1 5.05 10.67 8.08
N THR A 2 4.70 11.59 8.94
CA THR A 2 5.68 12.40 9.69
C THR A 2 6.15 11.77 11.00
N LYS A 3 5.56 10.64 11.42
CA LYS A 3 5.75 10.02 12.75
C LYS A 3 5.41 10.94 13.94
N THR A 4 4.81 12.08 13.66
CA THR A 4 4.34 13.06 14.64
C THR A 4 2.86 13.35 14.40
N ASN A 5 2.17 13.90 15.40
CA ASN A 5 0.77 14.30 15.29
C ASN A 5 0.61 15.69 14.61
N THR A 6 1.62 16.12 13.86
CA THR A 6 1.63 17.42 13.18
C THR A 6 0.80 17.34 11.90
N SER A 7 0.02 18.37 11.66
CA SER A 7 -0.75 18.52 10.40
C SER A 7 0.18 18.46 9.19
N ILE A 8 -0.29 17.84 8.09
CA ILE A 8 0.47 17.79 6.83
C ILE A 8 0.80 19.21 6.33
N MET A 9 -0.10 20.16 6.55
CA MET A 9 0.09 21.55 6.15
C MET A 9 1.18 22.29 6.94
N GLU A 10 1.53 21.78 8.12
CA GLU A 10 2.55 22.35 9.01
C GLU A 10 3.88 21.60 8.93
N THR A 11 3.95 20.57 8.10
CA THR A 11 5.18 19.82 7.91
C THR A 11 6.03 20.35 6.76
N PRO A 12 7.35 20.51 6.94
CA PRO A 12 8.26 21.00 5.91
C PRO A 12 8.58 19.95 4.84
N PHE A 13 7.68 18.98 4.63
CA PHE A 13 7.83 17.90 3.66
C PHE A 13 6.68 17.88 2.68
N SER A 14 6.96 17.52 1.43
CA SER A 14 5.92 17.25 0.44
C SER A 14 5.37 15.84 0.67
N VAL A 15 4.24 15.76 1.36
CA VAL A 15 3.55 14.50 1.67
C VAL A 15 2.26 14.44 0.89
N GLN A 16 2.00 13.31 0.24
CA GLN A 16 0.71 12.99 -0.36
C GLN A 16 0.16 11.74 0.31
N VAL A 17 -1.07 11.83 0.80
CA VAL A 17 -1.79 10.71 1.40
C VAL A 17 -2.90 10.28 0.46
N LEU A 18 -2.97 8.99 0.20
CA LEU A 18 -4.01 8.32 -0.56
C LEU A 18 -4.85 7.50 0.42
N PRO A 19 -5.99 8.02 0.87
CA PRO A 19 -6.83 7.34 1.85
C PRO A 19 -7.56 6.15 1.23
N ARG A 20 -8.07 5.26 2.08
CA ARG A 20 -8.82 4.06 1.71
C ARG A 20 -9.92 4.31 0.68
N GLN A 21 -10.62 5.44 0.77
CA GLN A 21 -11.68 5.76 -0.16
C GLN A 21 -11.17 5.82 -1.61
N ILE A 22 -10.03 6.48 -1.84
CA ILE A 22 -9.40 6.52 -3.17
C ILE A 22 -9.02 5.10 -3.64
N LEU A 23 -8.47 4.27 -2.74
CA LEU A 23 -8.11 2.89 -3.06
C LEU A 23 -9.34 2.06 -3.48
N GLN A 24 -10.47 2.29 -2.82
CA GLN A 24 -11.74 1.61 -3.11
C GLN A 24 -12.37 2.12 -4.41
N ASP A 25 -12.42 3.44 -4.62
CA ASP A 25 -13.01 4.06 -5.81
C ASP A 25 -12.26 3.63 -7.09
N GLN A 26 -10.95 3.46 -6.97
CA GLN A 26 -10.10 2.96 -8.06
C GLN A 26 -10.07 1.43 -8.18
N GLN A 27 -10.75 0.71 -7.28
CA GLN A 27 -10.68 -0.75 -7.18
C GLN A 27 -9.23 -1.27 -7.17
N ALA A 28 -8.37 -0.57 -6.46
CA ALA A 28 -6.94 -0.80 -6.50
C ALA A 28 -6.57 -2.14 -5.84
N ILE A 29 -6.05 -3.04 -6.66
CA ILE A 29 -5.58 -4.36 -6.23
C ILE A 29 -4.08 -4.32 -5.91
N ARG A 30 -3.35 -3.47 -6.61
CA ARG A 30 -1.89 -3.39 -6.56
C ARG A 30 -1.41 -1.96 -6.28
N LEU A 31 -0.25 -1.86 -5.67
CA LEU A 31 0.36 -0.58 -5.31
C LEU A 31 0.68 0.30 -6.53
N ASP A 32 1.14 -0.32 -7.61
CA ASP A 32 1.49 0.37 -8.86
C ASP A 32 0.30 1.12 -9.46
N SER A 33 -0.89 0.52 -9.46
CA SER A 33 -2.10 1.15 -10.02
C SER A 33 -2.51 2.41 -9.26
N VAL A 34 -2.34 2.42 -7.95
CA VAL A 34 -2.65 3.59 -7.11
C VAL A 34 -1.64 4.71 -7.31
N LEU A 35 -0.37 4.36 -7.37
CA LEU A 35 0.71 5.34 -7.42
C LEU A 35 0.82 6.06 -8.77
N GLN A 36 0.20 5.53 -9.84
CA GLN A 36 0.11 6.22 -11.13
C GLN A 36 -0.56 7.60 -11.03
N ASN A 37 -1.42 7.81 -10.04
CA ASN A 37 -2.11 9.06 -9.81
C ASN A 37 -1.36 10.02 -8.87
N VAL A 38 -0.15 9.65 -8.45
CA VAL A 38 0.68 10.48 -7.58
C VAL A 38 1.67 11.27 -8.43
N SER A 39 1.56 12.60 -8.38
CA SER A 39 2.46 13.47 -9.13
C SER A 39 3.92 13.23 -8.75
N GLY A 40 4.81 13.12 -9.75
CA GLY A 40 6.24 12.88 -9.55
C GLY A 40 6.60 11.47 -9.11
N VAL A 41 5.65 10.53 -9.21
CA VAL A 41 5.89 9.09 -9.06
C VAL A 41 5.61 8.40 -10.38
N THR A 42 6.53 7.57 -10.82
CA THR A 42 6.38 6.76 -12.04
C THR A 42 6.70 5.31 -11.71
N HIS A 43 5.86 4.40 -12.18
CA HIS A 43 6.14 2.98 -12.07
C HIS A 43 7.25 2.60 -13.05
N MET A 44 8.23 1.86 -12.57
CA MET A 44 9.30 1.30 -13.39
C MET A 44 9.02 -0.20 -13.56
N PRO A 45 8.80 -0.67 -14.80
CA PRO A 45 8.62 -2.09 -15.04
C PRO A 45 9.89 -2.83 -14.62
N THR A 46 9.74 -3.75 -13.70
CA THR A 46 10.82 -4.64 -13.29
C THR A 46 10.82 -5.91 -14.15
N ASN A 47 11.96 -6.56 -14.22
CA ASN A 47 12.12 -7.79 -15.00
C ASN A 47 11.04 -8.81 -14.59
N GLN A 48 10.29 -9.29 -15.59
CA GLN A 48 9.27 -10.33 -15.46
C GLN A 48 8.01 -9.95 -14.64
N GLY A 49 7.83 -8.70 -14.23
CA GLY A 49 6.62 -8.25 -13.53
C GLY A 49 6.44 -8.83 -12.12
N GLY A 50 7.43 -9.49 -11.55
CA GLY A 50 7.37 -10.10 -10.22
C GLY A 50 7.58 -9.12 -9.05
N SER A 51 8.05 -7.93 -9.34
CA SER A 51 8.31 -6.91 -8.32
C SER A 51 7.84 -5.53 -8.80
N ASP A 52 7.65 -4.61 -7.86
CA ASP A 52 7.33 -3.22 -8.15
C ASP A 52 8.58 -2.36 -7.99
N GLY A 53 8.84 -1.49 -8.95
CA GLY A 53 9.86 -0.45 -8.87
C GLY A 53 9.21 0.91 -9.07
N PHE A 54 9.71 1.92 -8.40
CA PHE A 54 9.19 3.28 -8.51
C PHE A 54 10.30 4.28 -8.71
N VAL A 55 10.01 5.29 -9.50
CA VAL A 55 10.86 6.47 -9.64
C VAL A 55 10.12 7.63 -8.99
N ILE A 56 10.72 8.25 -7.99
CA ILE A 56 10.16 9.40 -7.30
C ILE A 56 11.07 10.62 -7.58
N ARG A 57 10.51 11.65 -8.23
CA ARG A 57 11.27 12.85 -8.61
C ARG A 57 12.57 12.55 -9.39
N GLY A 58 12.53 11.53 -10.25
CA GLY A 58 13.67 11.13 -11.09
C GLY A 58 14.68 10.19 -10.41
N PHE A 59 14.50 9.85 -9.14
CA PHE A 59 15.34 8.90 -8.42
C PHE A 59 14.66 7.55 -8.28
N ASN A 60 15.38 6.48 -8.51
CA ASN A 60 14.89 5.14 -8.22
C ASN A 60 14.61 5.04 -6.72
N SER A 61 13.42 4.57 -6.38
CA SER A 61 12.99 4.33 -5.01
C SER A 61 12.55 2.88 -4.89
N ASP A 62 13.46 2.07 -4.41
CA ASP A 62 13.23 0.65 -4.13
C ASP A 62 12.83 0.43 -2.67
N THR A 63 12.77 1.52 -1.91
CA THR A 63 12.57 1.49 -0.46
C THR A 63 11.09 1.73 -0.14
N THR A 64 10.45 0.70 0.41
CA THR A 64 9.09 0.80 0.92
C THR A 64 9.05 0.58 2.43
N TYR A 65 8.08 1.20 3.06
CA TYR A 65 7.81 1.06 4.49
C TYR A 65 6.40 0.53 4.71
N ARG A 66 6.21 -0.17 5.82
CA ARG A 66 4.90 -0.59 6.30
C ARG A 66 4.76 -0.19 7.76
N ASN A 67 3.77 0.65 8.06
CA ASN A 67 3.59 1.25 9.38
C ASN A 67 4.87 1.93 9.92
N GLY A 68 5.65 2.53 9.02
CA GLY A 68 6.92 3.18 9.35
C GLY A 68 8.11 2.24 9.55
N VAL A 69 7.92 0.93 9.39
CA VAL A 69 9.00 -0.08 9.44
C VAL A 69 9.52 -0.34 8.03
N PHE A 70 10.81 -0.34 7.87
CA PHE A 70 11.49 -0.66 6.61
C PHE A 70 11.14 -2.08 6.13
N MET A 71 10.75 -2.19 4.88
CA MET A 71 10.47 -3.46 4.23
C MET A 71 11.56 -3.75 3.21
N PRO A 72 12.37 -4.77 3.43
CA PRO A 72 13.46 -5.09 2.51
C PRO A 72 12.93 -5.47 1.13
N ASN A 73 13.70 -5.12 0.12
CA ASN A 73 13.44 -5.52 -1.25
C ASN A 73 13.67 -7.01 -1.47
N SER A 74 13.08 -7.53 -2.53
CA SER A 74 13.37 -8.87 -3.02
C SER A 74 14.83 -8.95 -3.51
N LEU A 75 15.41 -10.13 -3.44
CA LEU A 75 16.69 -10.45 -4.09
C LEU A 75 16.55 -10.19 -5.60
N GLY A 76 17.26 -9.21 -6.12
CA GLY A 76 17.22 -8.85 -7.54
C GLY A 76 16.64 -7.45 -7.86
N GLY A 77 16.37 -6.63 -6.84
CA GLY A 77 15.82 -5.28 -6.97
C GLY A 77 14.29 -5.25 -7.09
N GLY A 78 13.73 -4.09 -6.76
CA GLY A 78 12.29 -3.88 -6.70
C GLY A 78 11.62 -4.42 -5.44
N THR A 79 10.44 -3.95 -5.15
CA THR A 79 9.64 -4.38 -4.00
C THR A 79 8.76 -5.56 -4.37
N VAL A 80 8.63 -6.54 -3.48
CA VAL A 80 7.69 -7.64 -3.66
C VAL A 80 6.28 -7.09 -3.82
N LYS A 81 5.54 -7.57 -4.83
CA LYS A 81 4.11 -7.26 -5.00
C LYS A 81 3.36 -7.62 -3.74
N ARG A 82 2.62 -6.67 -3.22
CA ARG A 82 1.96 -6.81 -1.94
C ARG A 82 0.45 -6.69 -2.08
N GLU A 83 -0.23 -7.50 -1.29
CA GLU A 83 -1.67 -7.44 -1.15
C GLU A 83 -2.13 -6.11 -0.52
N MET A 84 -3.14 -5.51 -1.14
CA MET A 84 -3.68 -4.20 -0.74
C MET A 84 -4.94 -4.30 0.14
N ALA A 85 -5.54 -5.48 0.30
CA ALA A 85 -6.79 -5.65 1.04
C ALA A 85 -6.72 -5.19 2.50
N ASN A 86 -5.54 -5.27 3.12
CA ASN A 86 -5.30 -4.85 4.50
C ASN A 86 -4.74 -3.43 4.65
N ILE A 87 -4.67 -2.66 3.56
CA ILE A 87 -4.12 -1.29 3.58
C ILE A 87 -5.24 -0.28 3.82
N GLU A 88 -5.00 0.63 4.75
CA GLU A 88 -5.89 1.76 5.06
C GLU A 88 -5.56 2.99 4.24
N GLU A 89 -4.26 3.29 4.13
CA GLU A 89 -3.79 4.42 3.35
C GLU A 89 -2.37 4.21 2.84
N ILE A 90 -2.01 4.94 1.80
CA ILE A 90 -0.66 5.01 1.28
C ILE A 90 -0.17 6.44 1.46
N GLN A 91 1.00 6.57 2.03
CA GLN A 91 1.67 7.85 2.25
C GLN A 91 2.91 7.92 1.38
N VAL A 92 2.99 8.93 0.53
CA VAL A 92 4.15 9.20 -0.31
C VAL A 92 4.83 10.47 0.19
N LEU A 93 6.00 10.32 0.77
CA LEU A 93 6.87 11.42 1.15
C LEU A 93 7.82 11.68 -0.02
N LYS A 94 7.79 12.88 -0.59
CA LYS A 94 8.59 13.28 -1.74
C LYS A 94 9.79 14.13 -1.30
N GLY A 95 11.00 13.63 -1.53
CA GLY A 95 12.25 14.25 -1.12
C GLY A 95 12.95 13.49 0.00
N PRO A 96 14.07 14.00 0.53
CA PRO A 96 14.92 13.28 1.47
C PRO A 96 14.18 13.02 2.79
N GLY A 97 13.80 11.75 3.02
CA GLY A 97 13.09 11.31 4.22
C GLY A 97 13.98 10.77 5.34
N SER A 98 15.29 10.86 5.19
CA SER A 98 16.27 10.21 6.09
C SER A 98 16.20 10.68 7.53
N ILE A 99 15.75 11.89 7.80
CA ILE A 99 15.55 12.40 9.17
C ILE A 99 14.47 11.60 9.91
N LEU A 100 13.42 11.16 9.20
CA LEU A 100 12.27 10.48 9.79
C LEU A 100 12.37 8.95 9.71
N PHE A 101 12.99 8.45 8.66
CA PHE A 101 12.95 7.04 8.30
C PHE A 101 14.36 6.39 8.28
N GLY A 102 15.41 7.14 8.62
CA GLY A 102 16.78 6.66 8.55
C GLY A 102 17.26 6.58 7.09
N ARG A 103 17.86 5.46 6.71
CA ARG A 103 18.33 5.26 5.33
C ARG A 103 17.13 5.25 4.36
N ALA A 104 16.98 6.33 3.61
CA ALA A 104 15.94 6.50 2.62
C ALA A 104 16.50 7.00 1.30
N ASP A 105 15.82 6.70 0.20
CA ASP A 105 16.19 7.17 -1.13
C ASP A 105 15.99 8.68 -1.23
N PRO A 106 16.84 9.40 -1.97
CA PRO A 106 16.78 10.87 -2.04
C PRO A 106 15.49 11.38 -2.73
N GLY A 107 14.87 10.58 -3.59
CA GLY A 107 13.61 10.92 -4.27
C GLY A 107 12.42 10.94 -3.33
N GLY A 108 12.41 10.06 -2.35
CA GLY A 108 11.31 9.92 -1.40
C GLY A 108 11.09 8.48 -0.95
N ILE A 109 10.03 8.29 -0.19
CA ILE A 109 9.62 6.98 0.33
C ILE A 109 8.12 6.75 0.12
N ILE A 110 7.75 5.47 0.06
CA ILE A 110 6.37 5.01 0.06
C ILE A 110 6.14 4.24 1.36
N ASN A 111 5.18 4.69 2.17
CA ASN A 111 4.77 4.03 3.41
C ASN A 111 3.32 3.57 3.29
N THR A 112 3.10 2.28 3.45
CA THR A 112 1.77 1.68 3.51
C THR A 112 1.33 1.56 4.96
N VAL A 113 0.14 2.06 5.27
CA VAL A 113 -0.45 1.98 6.62
C VAL A 113 -1.54 0.93 6.61
N THR A 114 -1.44 -0.02 7.51
CA THR A 114 -2.43 -1.11 7.62
C THR A 114 -3.65 -0.68 8.41
N LYS A 115 -4.78 -1.27 8.05
CA LYS A 115 -6.04 -1.13 8.79
C LYS A 115 -5.85 -1.53 10.25
N GLN A 116 -6.34 -0.71 11.16
CA GLN A 116 -6.34 -0.98 12.58
C GLN A 116 -7.67 -1.60 13.03
N PRO A 117 -7.69 -2.41 14.10
CA PRO A 117 -8.94 -2.86 14.70
C PRO A 117 -9.82 -1.68 15.13
N LEU A 118 -11.13 -1.83 14.99
CA LEU A 118 -12.12 -0.84 15.39
C LEU A 118 -12.93 -1.34 16.58
N ALA A 119 -13.32 -0.43 17.45
CA ALA A 119 -14.25 -0.74 18.55
C ALA A 119 -15.69 -0.95 18.04
N THR A 120 -16.03 -0.35 16.90
CA THR A 120 -17.32 -0.58 16.24
C THR A 120 -17.24 -1.76 15.31
N PRO A 121 -18.14 -2.75 15.42
CA PRO A 121 -18.18 -3.86 14.48
C PRO A 121 -18.36 -3.41 13.04
N TYR A 122 -17.53 -3.95 12.14
CA TYR A 122 -17.62 -3.69 10.70
C TYR A 122 -17.30 -4.98 9.95
N TYR A 123 -18.11 -5.26 8.93
CA TYR A 123 -17.95 -6.43 8.06
C TYR A 123 -18.11 -5.99 6.60
N SER A 124 -17.23 -6.47 5.75
CA SER A 124 -17.29 -6.23 4.32
C SER A 124 -16.87 -7.49 3.56
N LEU A 125 -17.64 -7.81 2.55
CA LEU A 125 -17.33 -8.83 1.55
C LEU A 125 -17.33 -8.15 0.19
N GLN A 126 -16.25 -8.30 -0.55
CA GLN A 126 -16.14 -7.75 -1.89
C GLN A 126 -15.74 -8.86 -2.86
N GLN A 127 -16.48 -8.92 -3.99
CA GLN A 127 -16.19 -9.83 -5.09
C GLN A 127 -15.89 -9.02 -6.34
N GLN A 128 -14.79 -9.35 -7.00
CA GLN A 128 -14.39 -8.76 -8.27
C GLN A 128 -14.28 -9.88 -9.31
N ALA A 129 -14.70 -9.61 -10.53
CA ALA A 129 -14.53 -10.50 -11.67
C ALA A 129 -14.03 -9.68 -12.88
N GLY A 130 -13.23 -10.28 -13.73
CA GLY A 130 -12.64 -9.62 -14.88
C GLY A 130 -12.29 -10.59 -16.00
N SER A 131 -11.62 -10.09 -17.01
CA SER A 131 -11.09 -10.88 -18.13
C SER A 131 -9.99 -11.83 -17.69
N PHE A 132 -9.72 -12.86 -18.49
CA PHE A 132 -8.68 -13.87 -18.24
C PHE A 132 -8.92 -14.67 -16.94
N ASP A 133 -10.15 -15.08 -16.70
CA ASP A 133 -10.56 -15.84 -15.51
C ASP A 133 -10.15 -15.16 -14.20
N PHE A 134 -10.12 -13.84 -14.21
CA PHE A 134 -9.85 -13.05 -13.00
C PHE A 134 -11.04 -13.10 -12.05
N TYR A 135 -10.80 -13.65 -10.87
CA TYR A 135 -11.74 -13.66 -9.75
C TYR A 135 -10.98 -13.29 -8.48
N ARG A 136 -11.50 -12.30 -7.76
CA ARG A 136 -10.92 -11.88 -6.50
C ARG A 136 -12.01 -11.70 -5.45
N THR A 137 -11.81 -12.32 -4.30
CA THR A 137 -12.68 -12.20 -3.12
C THR A 137 -11.88 -11.60 -1.98
N THR A 138 -12.41 -10.57 -1.34
CA THR A 138 -11.82 -10.00 -0.15
C THR A 138 -12.83 -9.93 0.98
N VAL A 139 -12.37 -10.24 2.20
CA VAL A 139 -13.16 -10.14 3.43
C VAL A 139 -12.44 -9.23 4.40
N ASP A 140 -13.16 -8.33 5.01
CA ASP A 140 -12.68 -7.45 6.06
C ASP A 140 -13.66 -7.51 7.24
N ALA A 141 -13.20 -7.95 8.40
CA ALA A 141 -13.99 -8.09 9.60
C ALA A 141 -13.24 -7.48 10.78
N THR A 142 -13.92 -6.67 11.57
CA THR A 142 -13.33 -6.05 12.75
C THR A 142 -14.40 -5.80 13.81
N GLY A 143 -13.99 -5.73 15.06
CA GLY A 143 -14.87 -5.43 16.18
C GLY A 143 -14.23 -5.77 17.52
N PRO A 144 -14.95 -5.52 18.62
CA PRO A 144 -14.52 -5.91 19.95
C PRO A 144 -14.75 -7.42 20.19
N LEU A 145 -13.80 -8.05 20.86
CA LEU A 145 -13.93 -9.41 21.40
C LEU A 145 -14.47 -9.42 22.82
N THR A 146 -14.29 -8.30 23.53
CA THR A 146 -14.75 -8.14 24.92
C THR A 146 -15.73 -6.99 25.03
N LYS A 147 -16.66 -7.06 25.99
CA LYS A 147 -17.70 -6.03 26.19
C LYS A 147 -17.14 -4.66 26.63
N ASP A 148 -15.93 -4.63 27.14
CA ASP A 148 -15.24 -3.44 27.63
C ASP A 148 -14.27 -2.85 26.59
N ASP A 149 -14.34 -3.31 25.35
CA ASP A 149 -13.52 -2.87 24.20
C ASP A 149 -12.00 -2.95 24.43
N ARG A 150 -11.56 -3.75 25.41
CA ARG A 150 -10.13 -3.91 25.71
C ARG A 150 -9.41 -4.80 24.70
N LEU A 151 -10.13 -5.73 24.11
CA LEU A 151 -9.58 -6.62 23.09
C LEU A 151 -10.36 -6.44 21.80
N LEU A 152 -9.65 -5.94 20.79
CA LEU A 152 -10.19 -5.71 19.46
C LEU A 152 -9.52 -6.66 18.47
N TYR A 153 -10.25 -7.04 17.43
CA TYR A 153 -9.69 -7.85 16.33
C TYR A 153 -9.88 -7.16 14.98
N ARG A 154 -9.00 -7.49 14.04
CA ARG A 154 -9.20 -7.22 12.61
C ARG A 154 -8.71 -8.39 11.79
N LEU A 155 -9.58 -8.90 10.94
CA LEU A 155 -9.30 -9.98 9.99
C LEU A 155 -9.45 -9.43 8.57
N ASN A 156 -8.41 -9.61 7.77
CA ASN A 156 -8.46 -9.34 6.33
C ASN A 156 -8.05 -10.61 5.60
N LEU A 157 -8.91 -11.10 4.73
CA LEU A 157 -8.64 -12.23 3.86
C LEU A 157 -8.75 -11.78 2.41
N SER A 158 -7.90 -12.32 1.57
CA SER A 158 -7.99 -12.14 0.13
C SER A 158 -7.69 -13.46 -0.56
N TYR A 159 -8.47 -13.74 -1.59
CA TYR A 159 -8.23 -14.84 -2.53
C TYR A 159 -8.29 -14.26 -3.93
N GLU A 160 -7.30 -14.56 -4.72
CA GLU A 160 -7.21 -14.12 -6.12
C GLU A 160 -6.86 -15.32 -6.99
N ASN A 161 -7.58 -15.46 -8.10
CA ASN A 161 -7.25 -16.35 -9.19
C ASN A 161 -7.29 -15.53 -10.48
N SER A 162 -6.26 -15.66 -11.29
CA SER A 162 -6.20 -14.97 -12.58
C SER A 162 -5.42 -15.77 -13.59
N GLY A 163 -5.94 -15.87 -14.79
CA GLY A 163 -5.20 -16.35 -15.97
C GLY A 163 -4.27 -15.28 -16.52
N SER A 164 -3.58 -15.61 -17.56
CA SER A 164 -2.69 -14.71 -18.31
C SER A 164 -3.07 -14.70 -19.78
N PHE A 165 -2.85 -13.55 -20.43
CA PHE A 165 -2.91 -13.49 -21.91
C PHE A 165 -1.66 -14.10 -22.57
N ARG A 166 -0.66 -14.45 -21.78
CA ARG A 166 0.55 -15.12 -22.24
C ARG A 166 0.39 -16.63 -22.09
N ASP A 167 0.59 -17.36 -23.19
CA ASP A 167 0.71 -18.80 -23.14
C ASP A 167 2.07 -19.15 -22.53
N LEU A 168 2.11 -20.06 -21.59
CA LEU A 168 3.34 -20.53 -20.93
C LEU A 168 3.95 -19.59 -19.88
N VAL A 169 3.14 -19.02 -19.00
CA VAL A 169 3.61 -18.37 -17.77
C VAL A 169 3.15 -19.14 -16.55
#